data_b4a3960083537ab59884b644e2c06ed1
#
_entry.id   b4a3960083537ab59884b644e2c06ed1
#
_cell.length_a   1.000
_cell.length_b   1.000
_cell.length_c   1.000
_cell.angle_alpha   90.00
_cell.angle_beta   90.00
_cell.angle_gamma   90.00
#
_symmetry.space_group_name_H-M   'P 1'
#
loop_
_entity.id
_entity.type
_entity.pdbx_description
1 polymer ?
#
loop_
_entity_poly.entity_id
_entity_poly.type
_entity_poly.pdbx_seq_one_letter_code
_entity_poly.pdbx_strand_id
1 'polypeptide(L)'
;MRIAAVLFLAVAQPAGAADAATGRAACEACHGSGGLSANPSVPSLAGQPRQFITTQLVMFREGNRKNAEMSPQAANLSNADLNALAAYFSAQPSTPSARQLTVEQVAAGRSLTQQYFCVNCHGPALHGQMHIPRLAGQQAEYLRTQLRGFKASTRFDMDGQMSSAAQPLTPADIDLLADYLSTLP
;
A
#
# COMPACT_ATOMS: atom_id res chain seq x y z
N MET A 1 -31.62 59.36 -0.91
CA MET A 1 -30.80 58.25 -1.48
C MET A 1 -30.23 57.45 -0.31
N ARG A 2 -30.75 56.25 -0.07
CA ARG A 2 -30.24 55.37 1.01
C ARG A 2 -29.29 54.32 0.36
N ILE A 3 -27.99 54.39 0.68
CA ILE A 3 -26.98 53.45 0.19
C ILE A 3 -27.03 52.25 1.14
N ALA A 4 -27.52 51.11 0.65
CA ALA A 4 -27.46 49.83 1.39
C ALA A 4 -26.04 49.27 1.26
N ALA A 5 -25.34 49.18 2.40
CA ALA A 5 -24.05 48.50 2.48
C ALA A 5 -24.29 46.97 2.46
N VAL A 6 -23.84 46.29 1.41
CA VAL A 6 -23.83 44.82 1.32
C VAL A 6 -22.61 44.31 2.08
N LEU A 7 -22.86 43.69 3.22
CA LEU A 7 -21.80 43.05 4.01
C LEU A 7 -21.47 41.70 3.35
N PHE A 8 -20.30 41.59 2.71
CA PHE A 8 -19.79 40.28 2.27
C PHE A 8 -19.24 39.52 3.48
N LEU A 9 -19.96 38.50 3.94
CA LEU A 9 -19.40 37.51 4.86
C LEU A 9 -18.41 36.63 4.08
N ALA A 10 -17.13 36.83 4.32
CA ALA A 10 -16.09 35.88 3.88
C ALA A 10 -16.24 34.59 4.70
N VAL A 11 -16.70 33.52 4.05
CA VAL A 11 -16.71 32.18 4.63
C VAL A 11 -15.26 31.71 4.62
N ALA A 12 -14.63 31.67 5.80
CA ALA A 12 -13.30 31.08 5.96
C ALA A 12 -13.41 29.56 5.68
N GLN A 13 -12.80 29.10 4.60
CA GLN A 13 -12.66 27.67 4.32
C GLN A 13 -11.69 27.06 5.34
N PRO A 14 -12.02 25.88 5.92
CA PRO A 14 -11.08 25.21 6.83
C PRO A 14 -9.81 24.87 6.06
N ALA A 15 -8.66 25.34 6.54
CA ALA A 15 -7.35 25.18 5.93
C ALA A 15 -6.93 23.69 5.70
N GLY A 16 -7.55 22.74 6.44
CA GLY A 16 -7.20 21.32 6.33
C GLY A 16 -7.68 20.59 5.06
N ALA A 17 -8.62 21.14 4.28
CA ALA A 17 -9.14 20.45 3.10
C ALA A 17 -8.28 20.65 1.84
N ALA A 18 -7.63 21.79 1.71
CA ALA A 18 -6.74 22.09 0.59
C ALA A 18 -5.40 21.35 0.72
N ASP A 19 -4.87 21.23 1.92
CA ASP A 19 -3.60 20.55 2.20
C ASP A 19 -3.70 19.03 1.99
N ALA A 20 -4.80 18.40 2.40
CA ALA A 20 -5.04 16.98 2.18
C ALA A 20 -5.21 16.63 0.68
N ALA A 21 -5.83 17.50 -0.12
CA ALA A 21 -5.98 17.31 -1.56
C ALA A 21 -4.63 17.43 -2.29
N THR A 22 -3.79 18.39 -1.89
CA THR A 22 -2.44 18.58 -2.43
C THR A 22 -1.53 17.41 -2.09
N GLY A 23 -1.55 16.94 -0.84
CA GLY A 23 -0.80 15.75 -0.40
C GLY A 23 -1.20 14.50 -1.16
N ARG A 24 -2.50 14.30 -1.42
CA ARG A 24 -3.02 13.18 -2.21
C ARG A 24 -2.51 13.20 -3.66
N ALA A 25 -2.56 14.35 -4.33
CA ALA A 25 -2.09 14.48 -5.71
C ALA A 25 -0.60 14.14 -5.85
N ALA A 26 0.23 14.50 -4.87
CA ALA A 26 1.64 14.13 -4.84
C ALA A 26 1.84 12.60 -4.75
N CYS A 27 1.04 11.91 -3.94
CA CYS A 27 1.08 10.44 -3.86
C CYS A 27 0.61 9.79 -5.17
N GLU A 28 -0.49 10.27 -5.75
CA GLU A 28 -1.07 9.73 -6.98
C GLU A 28 -0.15 9.91 -8.20
N ALA A 29 0.74 10.89 -8.19
CA ALA A 29 1.73 11.09 -9.27
C ALA A 29 2.62 9.84 -9.50
N CYS A 30 2.91 9.08 -8.46
CA CYS A 30 3.69 7.84 -8.55
C CYS A 30 2.82 6.60 -8.39
N HIS A 31 1.88 6.62 -7.43
CA HIS A 31 1.03 5.48 -7.10
C HIS A 31 -0.21 5.32 -7.99
N GLY A 32 -0.41 6.25 -8.94
CA GLY A 32 -1.55 6.27 -9.84
C GLY A 32 -2.82 6.84 -9.22
N SER A 33 -3.76 7.23 -10.08
CA SER A 33 -5.05 7.79 -9.67
C SER A 33 -5.79 6.81 -8.75
N GLY A 34 -6.30 7.31 -7.61
CA GLY A 34 -6.90 6.48 -6.58
C GLY A 34 -5.94 5.48 -5.92
N GLY A 35 -4.63 5.58 -6.19
CA GLY A 35 -3.64 4.64 -5.70
C GLY A 35 -3.56 3.33 -6.50
N LEU A 36 -4.03 3.29 -7.74
CA LEU A 36 -3.87 2.17 -8.67
C LEU A 36 -2.63 2.40 -9.53
N SER A 37 -1.51 1.85 -9.13
CA SER A 37 -0.23 2.02 -9.84
C SER A 37 -0.23 1.31 -11.18
N ALA A 38 0.21 2.02 -12.22
CA ALA A 38 0.55 1.43 -13.52
C ALA A 38 2.04 1.02 -13.60
N ASN A 39 2.87 1.47 -12.65
CA ASN A 39 4.28 1.12 -12.59
C ASN A 39 4.46 -0.18 -11.77
N PRO A 40 5.04 -1.25 -12.36
CA PRO A 40 5.17 -2.53 -11.69
C PRO A 40 6.07 -2.50 -10.43
N SER A 41 6.97 -1.54 -10.31
CA SER A 41 7.85 -1.37 -9.14
C SER A 41 7.26 -0.50 -8.04
N VAL A 42 6.19 0.25 -8.33
CA VAL A 42 5.50 1.13 -7.38
C VAL A 42 4.24 0.43 -6.88
N PRO A 43 4.02 0.29 -5.58
CA PRO A 43 2.86 -0.43 -5.07
C PRO A 43 1.55 0.30 -5.33
N SER A 44 0.49 -0.45 -5.56
CA SER A 44 -0.88 0.05 -5.43
C SER A 44 -1.22 0.28 -3.96
N LEU A 45 -1.84 1.41 -3.67
CA LEU A 45 -2.33 1.81 -2.35
C LEU A 45 -3.83 1.55 -2.19
N ALA A 46 -4.55 1.45 -3.31
CA ALA A 46 -5.98 1.22 -3.36
C ALA A 46 -6.38 -0.04 -2.60
N GLY A 47 -7.37 0.08 -1.70
CA GLY A 47 -7.89 -1.03 -0.92
C GLY A 47 -6.93 -1.62 0.12
N GLN A 48 -5.79 -0.98 0.37
CA GLN A 48 -4.91 -1.38 1.47
C GLN A 48 -5.56 -1.04 2.81
N PRO A 49 -5.40 -1.88 3.84
CA PRO A 49 -5.92 -1.56 5.16
C PRO A 49 -5.42 -0.21 5.67
N ARG A 50 -6.34 0.61 6.17
CA ARG A 50 -6.03 1.97 6.64
C ARG A 50 -4.86 2.00 7.62
N GLN A 51 -4.86 1.12 8.61
CA GLN A 51 -3.81 1.06 9.61
C GLN A 51 -2.47 0.65 9.00
N PHE A 52 -2.46 -0.24 7.99
CA PHE A 52 -1.24 -0.59 7.26
C PHE A 52 -0.63 0.65 6.58
N ILE A 53 -1.43 1.44 5.85
CA ILE A 53 -0.94 2.66 5.19
C ILE A 53 -0.36 3.63 6.22
N THR A 54 -1.10 3.91 7.31
CA THR A 54 -0.62 4.79 8.39
C THR A 54 0.71 4.28 8.95
N THR A 55 0.80 2.99 9.27
CA THR A 55 2.02 2.37 9.80
C THR A 55 3.20 2.54 8.85
N GLN A 56 3.02 2.27 7.54
CA GLN A 56 4.10 2.40 6.58
C GLN A 56 4.59 3.85 6.43
N LEU A 57 3.67 4.80 6.39
CA LEU A 57 4.02 6.22 6.32
C LEU A 57 4.77 6.67 7.58
N VAL A 58 4.36 6.24 8.77
CA VAL A 58 5.10 6.47 10.02
C VAL A 58 6.50 5.86 9.93
N MET A 59 6.62 4.60 9.49
CA MET A 59 7.92 3.93 9.36
C MET A 59 8.87 4.67 8.41
N PHE A 60 8.36 5.22 7.30
CA PHE A 60 9.17 6.04 6.39
C PHE A 60 9.56 7.38 7.04
N ARG A 61 8.63 8.06 7.70
CA ARG A 61 8.86 9.35 8.38
C ARG A 61 9.91 9.24 9.47
N GLU A 62 9.81 8.20 10.30
CA GLU A 62 10.72 7.97 11.44
C GLU A 62 12.01 7.24 11.02
N GLY A 63 12.19 6.89 9.73
CA GLY A 63 13.39 6.22 9.23
C GLY A 63 13.51 4.73 9.58
N ASN A 64 12.46 4.12 10.17
CA ASN A 64 12.40 2.68 10.46
C ASN A 64 12.23 1.83 9.19
N ARG A 65 11.70 2.43 8.13
CA ARG A 65 11.71 1.89 6.77
C ARG A 65 12.38 2.90 5.85
N LYS A 66 13.49 2.51 5.23
CA LYS A 66 14.25 3.40 4.35
C LYS A 66 13.92 3.11 2.89
N ASN A 67 13.67 4.17 2.13
CA ASN A 67 13.50 4.13 0.68
C ASN A 67 13.81 5.53 0.14
N ALA A 68 14.61 5.60 -0.94
CA ALA A 68 15.10 6.87 -1.48
C ALA A 68 13.99 7.79 -1.95
N GLU A 69 12.89 7.22 -2.47
CA GLU A 69 11.74 7.96 -2.98
C GLU A 69 10.74 8.27 -1.86
N MET A 70 10.38 7.28 -1.03
CA MET A 70 9.28 7.40 -0.06
C MET A 70 9.67 8.12 1.22
N SER A 71 10.93 8.00 1.70
CA SER A 71 11.33 8.64 2.94
C SER A 71 11.23 10.17 2.87
N PRO A 72 11.67 10.84 1.79
CA PRO A 72 11.45 12.29 1.64
C PRO A 72 9.97 12.68 1.54
N GLN A 73 9.14 11.85 0.90
CA GLN A 73 7.70 12.12 0.76
C GLN A 73 6.97 12.09 2.12
N ALA A 74 7.40 11.21 3.01
CA ALA A 74 6.78 11.07 4.34
C ALA A 74 7.32 12.04 5.39
N ALA A 75 8.53 12.59 5.20
CA ALA A 75 9.31 13.29 6.24
C ALA A 75 8.54 14.41 6.96
N ASN A 76 7.72 15.16 6.23
CA ASN A 76 7.01 16.34 6.75
C ASN A 76 5.51 16.11 6.95
N LEU A 77 5.00 14.87 6.78
CA LEU A 77 3.59 14.58 6.98
C LEU A 77 3.22 14.63 8.46
N SER A 78 2.20 15.42 8.79
CA SER A 78 1.61 15.41 10.14
C SER A 78 0.81 14.12 10.39
N ASN A 79 0.48 13.83 11.64
CA ASN A 79 -0.40 12.70 11.95
C ASN A 79 -1.79 12.85 11.32
N ALA A 80 -2.28 14.07 11.14
CA ALA A 80 -3.53 14.35 10.45
C ALA A 80 -3.43 13.97 8.97
N ASP A 81 -2.33 14.32 8.29
CA ASP A 81 -2.07 13.96 6.88
C ASP A 81 -1.98 12.45 6.71
N LEU A 82 -1.22 11.77 7.58
CA LEU A 82 -1.10 10.29 7.55
C LEU A 82 -2.48 9.63 7.62
N ASN A 83 -3.34 10.10 8.54
CA ASN A 83 -4.67 9.54 8.73
C ASN A 83 -5.62 9.86 7.57
N ALA A 84 -5.53 11.06 6.98
CA ALA A 84 -6.34 11.47 5.84
C ALA A 84 -5.95 10.68 4.56
N LEU A 85 -4.66 10.55 4.27
CA LEU A 85 -4.14 9.77 3.15
C LEU A 85 -4.51 8.29 3.29
N ALA A 86 -4.33 7.72 4.49
CA ALA A 86 -4.68 6.33 4.76
C ALA A 86 -6.19 6.08 4.60
N ALA A 87 -7.04 6.99 5.08
CA ALA A 87 -8.48 6.90 4.90
C ALA A 87 -8.89 6.96 3.43
N TYR A 88 -8.27 7.85 2.66
CA TYR A 88 -8.55 8.00 1.23
C TYR A 88 -8.20 6.74 0.44
N PHE A 89 -6.95 6.27 0.52
CA PHE A 89 -6.50 5.14 -0.28
C PHE A 89 -7.14 3.81 0.14
N SER A 90 -7.44 3.63 1.43
CA SER A 90 -8.12 2.43 1.90
C SER A 90 -9.56 2.30 1.39
N ALA A 91 -10.20 3.41 1.06
CA ALA A 91 -11.55 3.43 0.50
C ALA A 91 -11.59 3.24 -1.03
N GLN A 92 -10.44 3.24 -1.72
CA GLN A 92 -10.40 3.07 -3.16
C GLN A 92 -10.54 1.59 -3.55
N PRO A 93 -11.22 1.28 -4.67
CA PRO A 93 -11.32 -0.09 -5.16
C PRO A 93 -9.95 -0.57 -5.65
N SER A 94 -9.54 -1.79 -5.25
CA SER A 94 -8.37 -2.46 -5.83
C SER A 94 -8.75 -3.18 -7.12
N THR A 95 -7.78 -3.34 -8.02
CA THR A 95 -7.97 -4.05 -9.29
C THR A 95 -6.86 -5.08 -9.45
N PRO A 96 -7.19 -6.35 -9.73
CA PRO A 96 -6.20 -7.37 -10.00
C PRO A 96 -5.44 -7.09 -11.29
N SER A 97 -4.24 -7.64 -11.41
CA SER A 97 -3.47 -7.64 -12.65
C SER A 97 -4.20 -8.41 -13.75
N ALA A 98 -4.12 -7.90 -14.97
CA ALA A 98 -4.61 -8.61 -16.17
C ALA A 98 -3.71 -9.78 -16.60
N ARG A 99 -2.66 -10.12 -15.82
CA ARG A 99 -1.76 -11.23 -16.11
C ARG A 99 -2.54 -12.55 -16.16
N GLN A 100 -2.26 -13.36 -17.17
CA GLN A 100 -2.83 -14.70 -17.29
C GLN A 100 -1.86 -15.73 -16.73
N LEU A 101 -2.37 -16.60 -15.87
CA LEU A 101 -1.65 -17.75 -15.31
C LEU A 101 -2.30 -19.04 -15.83
N THR A 102 -1.51 -20.10 -15.95
CA THR A 102 -2.07 -21.44 -16.22
C THR A 102 -2.79 -21.97 -14.99
N VAL A 103 -3.63 -22.98 -15.17
CA VAL A 103 -4.36 -23.64 -14.07
C VAL A 103 -3.38 -24.20 -13.04
N GLU A 104 -2.26 -24.76 -13.51
CA GLU A 104 -1.20 -25.32 -12.68
C GLU A 104 -0.50 -24.24 -11.85
N GLN A 105 -0.21 -23.08 -12.46
CA GLN A 105 0.38 -21.94 -11.75
C GLN A 105 -0.57 -21.38 -10.67
N VAL A 106 -1.85 -21.29 -10.95
CA VAL A 106 -2.86 -20.87 -9.98
C VAL A 106 -2.93 -21.88 -8.81
N ALA A 107 -2.97 -23.19 -9.11
CA ALA A 107 -3.02 -24.23 -8.10
C ALA A 107 -1.75 -24.23 -7.23
N ALA A 108 -0.58 -24.13 -7.84
CA ALA A 108 0.70 -24.07 -7.14
C ALA A 108 0.83 -22.80 -6.29
N GLY A 109 0.47 -21.63 -6.83
CA GLY A 109 0.47 -20.36 -6.06
C GLY A 109 -0.43 -20.42 -4.83
N ARG A 110 -1.63 -20.97 -4.98
CA ARG A 110 -2.55 -21.22 -3.86
C ARG A 110 -1.95 -22.16 -2.82
N SER A 111 -1.33 -23.26 -3.26
CA SER A 111 -0.67 -24.23 -2.38
C SER A 111 0.45 -23.56 -1.58
N LEU A 112 1.29 -22.73 -2.22
CA LEU A 112 2.36 -22.00 -1.54
C LEU A 112 1.83 -21.05 -0.46
N THR A 113 0.71 -20.36 -0.70
CA THR A 113 0.14 -19.46 0.33
C THR A 113 -0.33 -20.21 1.57
N GLN A 114 -0.73 -21.48 1.44
CA GLN A 114 -1.08 -22.34 2.54
C GLN A 114 0.17 -22.94 3.21
N GLN A 115 1.08 -23.49 2.41
CA GLN A 115 2.33 -24.10 2.87
C GLN A 115 3.17 -23.15 3.73
N TYR A 116 3.25 -21.88 3.33
CA TYR A 116 4.01 -20.85 4.04
C TYR A 116 3.13 -20.00 4.97
N PHE A 117 1.91 -20.45 5.27
CA PHE A 117 0.99 -19.83 6.23
C PHE A 117 0.65 -18.35 5.96
N CYS A 118 0.78 -17.87 4.73
CA CYS A 118 0.49 -16.48 4.37
C CYS A 118 -0.94 -16.07 4.76
N VAL A 119 -1.90 -16.99 4.56
CA VAL A 119 -3.32 -16.78 4.85
C VAL A 119 -3.62 -16.58 6.34
N ASN A 120 -2.75 -17.05 7.25
CA ASN A 120 -2.98 -16.93 8.70
C ASN A 120 -2.94 -15.46 9.17
N CYS A 121 -2.08 -14.65 8.55
CA CYS A 121 -1.95 -13.23 8.88
C CYS A 121 -2.68 -12.35 7.85
N HIS A 122 -2.48 -12.62 6.54
CA HIS A 122 -3.06 -11.81 5.47
C HIS A 122 -4.54 -12.11 5.19
N GLY A 123 -5.13 -13.08 5.90
CA GLY A 123 -6.52 -13.52 5.75
C GLY A 123 -6.72 -14.48 4.58
N PRO A 124 -7.85 -15.21 4.54
CA PRO A 124 -8.11 -16.26 3.55
C PRO A 124 -8.21 -15.74 2.11
N ALA A 125 -8.66 -14.51 1.93
CA ALA A 125 -8.69 -13.82 0.65
C ALA A 125 -7.42 -12.98 0.37
N LEU A 126 -6.44 -12.99 1.28
CA LEU A 126 -5.19 -12.22 1.18
C LEU A 126 -5.42 -10.68 1.06
N HIS A 127 -6.53 -10.22 1.62
CA HIS A 127 -6.91 -8.79 1.65
C HIS A 127 -6.25 -8.00 2.77
N GLY A 128 -5.55 -8.68 3.67
CA GLY A 128 -4.94 -8.06 4.84
C GLY A 128 -5.96 -7.62 5.89
N GLN A 129 -5.46 -7.13 7.00
CA GLN A 129 -6.26 -6.58 8.09
C GLN A 129 -5.38 -5.72 9.01
N MET A 130 -5.94 -4.69 9.60
CA MET A 130 -5.19 -3.81 10.52
C MET A 130 -3.87 -3.30 9.92
N HIS A 131 -2.73 -3.62 10.52
CA HIS A 131 -1.38 -3.27 10.04
C HIS A 131 -0.79 -4.29 9.05
N ILE A 132 -1.50 -5.38 8.75
CA ILE A 132 -1.10 -6.43 7.81
C ILE A 132 -1.65 -6.08 6.42
N PRO A 133 -0.80 -6.03 5.37
CA PRO A 133 -1.22 -5.55 4.06
C PRO A 133 -2.11 -6.52 3.29
N ARG A 134 -2.91 -5.95 2.40
CA ARG A 134 -3.51 -6.65 1.27
C ARG A 134 -2.41 -7.06 0.29
N LEU A 135 -2.36 -8.34 -0.08
CA LEU A 135 -1.48 -8.89 -1.10
C LEU A 135 -2.21 -9.09 -2.44
N ALA A 136 -3.50 -9.42 -2.38
CA ALA A 136 -4.34 -9.63 -3.55
C ALA A 136 -4.39 -8.37 -4.43
N GLY A 137 -4.14 -8.53 -5.73
CA GLY A 137 -4.12 -7.44 -6.71
C GLY A 137 -2.94 -6.48 -6.61
N GLN A 138 -1.92 -6.80 -5.80
CA GLN A 138 -0.72 -5.95 -5.71
C GLN A 138 0.22 -6.20 -6.89
N GLN A 139 1.02 -5.20 -7.25
CA GLN A 139 2.01 -5.27 -8.32
C GLN A 139 3.00 -6.43 -8.10
N ALA A 140 3.11 -7.35 -9.08
CA ALA A 140 3.94 -8.54 -8.94
C ALA A 140 5.42 -8.22 -8.69
N GLU A 141 5.97 -7.24 -9.41
CA GLU A 141 7.38 -6.86 -9.23
C GLU A 141 7.64 -6.23 -7.87
N TYR A 142 6.69 -5.42 -7.38
CA TYR A 142 6.76 -4.90 -6.02
C TYR A 142 6.72 -6.04 -4.99
N LEU A 143 5.82 -7.02 -5.13
CA LEU A 143 5.74 -8.17 -4.22
C LEU A 143 7.06 -8.96 -4.21
N ARG A 144 7.66 -9.23 -5.40
CA ARG A 144 8.97 -9.89 -5.52
C ARG A 144 10.04 -9.15 -4.74
N THR A 145 10.16 -7.86 -5.00
CA THR A 145 11.13 -7.00 -4.33
C THR A 145 10.95 -7.03 -2.82
N GLN A 146 9.71 -6.98 -2.33
CA GLN A 146 9.46 -7.00 -0.89
C GLN A 146 9.79 -8.36 -0.26
N LEU A 147 9.38 -9.48 -0.87
CA LEU A 147 9.69 -10.82 -0.36
C LEU A 147 11.19 -11.09 -0.36
N ARG A 148 11.90 -10.70 -1.43
CA ARG A 148 13.37 -10.79 -1.49
C ARG A 148 14.03 -9.93 -0.42
N GLY A 149 13.51 -8.72 -0.19
CA GLY A 149 14.02 -7.82 0.85
C GLY A 149 13.85 -8.39 2.25
N PHE A 150 12.71 -8.97 2.58
CA PHE A 150 12.48 -9.65 3.86
C PHE A 150 13.40 -10.86 4.03
N LYS A 151 13.53 -11.69 2.99
CA LYS A 151 14.43 -12.86 2.99
C LYS A 151 15.90 -12.46 3.17
N ALA A 152 16.35 -11.39 2.55
CA ALA A 152 17.69 -10.87 2.64
C ALA A 152 17.95 -9.98 3.87
N SER A 153 16.94 -9.78 4.73
CA SER A 153 17.01 -8.86 5.88
C SER A 153 17.42 -7.43 5.50
N THR A 154 17.07 -6.99 4.29
CA THR A 154 17.25 -5.60 3.83
C THR A 154 15.97 -4.77 3.99
N ARG A 155 14.84 -5.44 4.26
CA ARG A 155 13.58 -4.86 4.67
C ARG A 155 13.14 -5.50 5.99
N PHE A 156 12.64 -4.67 6.90
CA PHE A 156 12.11 -5.10 8.19
C PHE A 156 10.63 -4.70 8.32
N ASP A 157 9.88 -5.49 9.04
CA ASP A 157 8.55 -5.22 9.57
C ASP A 157 8.63 -4.93 11.08
N MET A 158 7.53 -4.46 11.64
CA MET A 158 7.55 -3.97 13.04
C MET A 158 7.84 -5.07 14.07
N ASP A 159 7.45 -6.30 13.78
CA ASP A 159 7.48 -7.44 14.71
C ASP A 159 8.32 -8.63 14.20
N GLY A 160 8.98 -8.48 13.05
CA GLY A 160 9.86 -9.50 12.47
C GLY A 160 9.14 -10.71 11.86
N GLN A 161 7.80 -10.71 11.82
CA GLN A 161 7.02 -11.84 11.33
C GLN A 161 7.25 -12.10 9.84
N MET A 162 7.25 -11.04 9.02
CA MET A 162 7.51 -11.20 7.59
C MET A 162 8.95 -11.61 7.28
N SER A 163 9.91 -11.10 8.06
CA SER A 163 11.31 -11.52 7.94
C SER A 163 11.45 -13.02 8.22
N SER A 164 10.76 -13.52 9.26
CA SER A 164 10.76 -14.95 9.57
C SER A 164 10.03 -15.78 8.52
N ALA A 165 8.86 -15.34 8.06
CA ALA A 165 8.05 -16.05 7.07
C ALA A 165 8.72 -16.14 5.69
N ALA A 166 9.56 -15.18 5.33
CA ALA A 166 10.26 -15.16 4.05
C ALA A 166 11.51 -16.06 3.99
N GLN A 167 12.07 -16.48 5.14
CA GLN A 167 13.31 -17.27 5.17
C GLN A 167 13.22 -18.58 4.37
N PRO A 168 12.17 -19.41 4.51
CA PRO A 168 12.11 -20.70 3.81
C PRO A 168 11.80 -20.57 2.31
N LEU A 169 11.33 -19.40 1.82
CA LEU A 169 10.94 -19.22 0.42
C LEU A 169 12.16 -19.41 -0.52
N THR A 170 12.01 -20.22 -1.55
CA THR A 170 12.97 -20.26 -2.66
C THR A 170 12.77 -19.09 -3.61
N PRO A 171 13.75 -18.74 -4.46
CA PRO A 171 13.55 -17.73 -5.51
C PRO A 171 12.34 -18.04 -6.42
N ALA A 172 12.15 -19.33 -6.77
CA ALA A 172 11.02 -19.77 -7.60
C ALA A 172 9.66 -19.61 -6.87
N ASP A 173 9.62 -19.89 -5.55
CA ASP A 173 8.41 -19.65 -4.75
C ASP A 173 8.06 -18.16 -4.72
N ILE A 174 9.05 -17.29 -4.53
CA ILE A 174 8.86 -15.83 -4.52
C ILE A 174 8.29 -15.36 -5.87
N ASP A 175 8.82 -15.85 -6.98
CA ASP A 175 8.38 -15.45 -8.31
C ASP A 175 6.94 -15.92 -8.58
N LEU A 176 6.62 -17.17 -8.25
CA LEU A 176 5.28 -17.71 -8.42
C LEU A 176 4.25 -17.06 -7.47
N LEU A 177 4.61 -16.87 -6.19
CA LEU A 177 3.75 -16.17 -5.24
C LEU A 177 3.42 -14.75 -5.70
N ALA A 178 4.43 -13.98 -6.15
CA ALA A 178 4.22 -12.63 -6.63
C ALA A 178 3.28 -12.58 -7.84
N ASP A 179 3.46 -13.48 -8.79
CA ASP A 179 2.61 -13.59 -9.97
C ASP A 179 1.18 -13.98 -9.56
N TYR A 180 1.02 -15.01 -8.73
CA TYR A 180 -0.28 -15.48 -8.27
C TYR A 180 -1.04 -14.41 -7.48
N LEU A 181 -0.41 -13.80 -6.48
CA LEU A 181 -1.02 -12.78 -5.64
C LEU A 181 -1.50 -11.56 -6.44
N SER A 182 -0.76 -11.19 -7.49
CA SER A 182 -1.13 -10.04 -8.33
C SER A 182 -2.41 -10.26 -9.12
N THR A 183 -2.80 -11.51 -9.39
CA THR A 183 -4.00 -11.86 -10.17
C THR A 183 -5.26 -12.02 -9.32
N LEU A 184 -5.13 -12.01 -8.00
CA LEU A 184 -6.26 -12.16 -7.08
C LEU A 184 -7.10 -10.88 -6.99
N PRO A 185 -8.46 -10.98 -6.89
CA PRO A 185 -9.37 -9.85 -6.77
C PRO A 185 -9.30 -9.13 -5.42
#